data_e2739b3417e8d4bced71951638a67837
#
_entry.id   e2739b3417e8d4bced71951638a67837
#
_cell.length_a   1.000
_cell.length_b   1.000
_cell.length_c   1.000
_cell.angle_alpha   90.00
_cell.angle_beta   90.00
_cell.angle_gamma   90.00
#
_symmetry.space_group_name_H-M   'P 1'
#
loop_
_entity.id
_entity.type
_entity.pdbx_description
1 polymer ?
#
loop_
_entity_poly.entity_id
_entity_poly.type
_entity_poly.pdbx_seq_one_letter_code
_entity_poly.pdbx_strand_id
1 'polypeptide(L)'
;MNTDNGFEQLKLNRQLLNAVEEAGFSMPTEIQSQVIPPALAGQNIIGIAQTGTGKTAAYVLPVLRILNYPQGDEPRALIIAPTRELTLQITSVFEQLGKYTGLRILAVYGGKGFSDQKKKLAGGCDIVAGTPAQVLELYYSGHLILKKVKHFVMDEAERLMDMGFTPQLHKILEVLPRKRQNMLFSATFSDRVKKISDDFVEFPVEVNIVPRIKTATTVEQFIYHVNGFGTKLSLLQSLLQNPELSKVIIFCKSKKTANLLAAFIQENYGTDNLKVLHGDKTQQTRMNAVAAFRNEDIRFLIATDVAARGIDIPGVSHVINFDVPVIYEDYIHRIGRTGRAFATGQSITLVTDADQWHIRKIEKLAGLKIQRQDLPAEVEIIPLSREEEREQAMEIDRQKRKDDPTFQGAFHKSKAEIKRENKRGRKK
;
A
#
# COMPACT_ATOMS: atom_id res chain seq x y z
N MET A 1 -11.12 -6.87 -39.04
CA MET A 1 -11.69 -6.22 -37.85
C MET A 1 -10.61 -5.32 -37.31
N ASN A 2 -10.70 -4.00 -37.53
CA ASN A 2 -9.78 -3.03 -36.91
C ASN A 2 -10.07 -3.01 -35.42
N THR A 3 -9.28 -3.71 -34.64
CA THR A 3 -9.19 -3.50 -33.21
C THR A 3 -8.35 -2.26 -32.99
N ASP A 4 -8.98 -1.08 -33.04
CA ASP A 4 -8.35 0.16 -32.56
C ASP A 4 -7.90 -0.07 -31.13
N ASN A 5 -6.61 -0.38 -30.95
CA ASN A 5 -6.01 -0.50 -29.63
C ASN A 5 -5.97 0.93 -29.08
N GLY A 6 -6.75 1.22 -28.04
CA GLY A 6 -6.89 2.56 -27.47
C GLY A 6 -5.57 3.23 -27.08
N PHE A 7 -4.47 2.47 -26.96
CA PHE A 7 -3.10 2.99 -26.77
C PHE A 7 -2.53 3.70 -27.99
N GLU A 8 -2.99 3.38 -29.23
CA GLU A 8 -2.56 4.08 -30.45
C GLU A 8 -2.93 5.56 -30.43
N GLN A 9 -4.05 5.89 -29.77
CA GLN A 9 -4.51 7.28 -29.60
C GLN A 9 -3.64 8.08 -28.62
N LEU A 10 -2.81 7.42 -27.80
CA LEU A 10 -1.96 8.05 -26.78
C LEU A 10 -0.60 8.55 -27.31
N LYS A 11 -0.40 8.59 -28.64
CA LYS A 11 0.84 9.08 -29.29
C LYS A 11 2.12 8.34 -28.86
N LEU A 12 1.99 7.07 -28.48
CA LEU A 12 3.12 6.20 -28.21
C LEU A 12 3.81 5.79 -29.54
N ASN A 13 5.12 5.53 -29.50
CA ASN A 13 5.84 5.01 -30.66
C ASN A 13 5.60 3.51 -30.84
N ARG A 14 5.94 2.98 -32.02
CA ARG A 14 5.72 1.57 -32.37
C ARG A 14 6.36 0.59 -31.38
N GLN A 15 7.55 0.92 -30.86
CA GLN A 15 8.26 0.10 -29.88
C GLN A 15 7.44 -0.09 -28.58
N LEU A 16 6.85 0.99 -28.07
CA LEU A 16 6.03 0.94 -26.88
C LEU A 16 4.67 0.27 -27.12
N LEU A 17 4.06 0.49 -28.29
CA LEU A 17 2.80 -0.18 -28.66
C LEU A 17 2.98 -1.70 -28.72
N ASN A 18 4.07 -2.18 -29.34
CA ASN A 18 4.39 -3.61 -29.36
C ASN A 18 4.60 -4.17 -27.94
N ALA A 19 5.33 -3.44 -27.08
CA ALA A 19 5.56 -3.86 -25.72
C ALA A 19 4.27 -3.89 -24.86
N VAL A 20 3.36 -2.94 -25.08
CA VAL A 20 2.03 -2.86 -24.45
C VAL A 20 1.16 -4.06 -24.85
N GLU A 21 1.15 -4.40 -26.14
CA GLU A 21 0.42 -5.55 -26.68
C GLU A 21 0.96 -6.86 -26.11
N GLU A 22 2.29 -7.07 -26.14
CA GLU A 22 2.94 -8.25 -25.55
C GLU A 22 2.73 -8.37 -24.02
N ALA A 23 2.60 -7.23 -23.33
CA ALA A 23 2.27 -7.20 -21.92
C ALA A 23 0.79 -7.54 -21.62
N GLY A 24 -0.03 -7.76 -22.66
CA GLY A 24 -1.45 -8.10 -22.54
C GLY A 24 -2.36 -6.90 -22.23
N PHE A 25 -1.89 -5.67 -22.45
CA PHE A 25 -2.71 -4.47 -22.25
C PHE A 25 -3.55 -4.21 -23.53
N SER A 26 -4.85 -4.48 -23.45
CA SER A 26 -5.76 -4.29 -24.58
C SER A 26 -6.27 -2.86 -24.70
N MET A 27 -6.59 -2.21 -23.57
CA MET A 27 -7.13 -0.85 -23.51
C MET A 27 -6.46 -0.06 -22.38
N PRO A 28 -6.19 1.24 -22.58
CA PRO A 28 -5.69 2.08 -21.50
C PRO A 28 -6.77 2.25 -20.41
N THR A 29 -6.33 2.18 -19.16
CA THR A 29 -7.19 2.50 -18.03
C THR A 29 -7.50 4.00 -18.00
N GLU A 30 -8.49 4.40 -17.21
CA GLU A 30 -8.91 5.80 -17.09
C GLU A 30 -7.74 6.72 -16.65
N ILE A 31 -6.93 6.29 -15.65
CA ILE A 31 -5.73 7.04 -15.23
C ILE A 31 -4.70 7.15 -16.36
N GLN A 32 -4.50 6.09 -17.13
CA GLN A 32 -3.55 6.09 -18.25
C GLN A 32 -4.01 7.04 -19.35
N SER A 33 -5.29 6.99 -19.73
CA SER A 33 -5.86 7.87 -20.75
C SER A 33 -5.77 9.35 -20.39
N GLN A 34 -5.90 9.68 -19.11
CA GLN A 34 -5.87 11.08 -18.65
C GLN A 34 -4.46 11.58 -18.34
N VAL A 35 -3.53 10.72 -17.88
CA VAL A 35 -2.17 11.10 -17.49
C VAL A 35 -1.19 11.10 -18.67
N ILE A 36 -1.25 10.10 -19.56
CA ILE A 36 -0.22 9.93 -20.60
C ILE A 36 -0.14 11.16 -21.53
N PRO A 37 -1.24 11.72 -22.07
CA PRO A 37 -1.14 12.86 -22.99
C PRO A 37 -0.50 14.10 -22.37
N PRO A 38 -0.91 14.62 -21.19
CA PRO A 38 -0.25 15.78 -20.59
C PRO A 38 1.17 15.49 -20.12
N ALA A 39 1.47 14.25 -19.67
CA ALA A 39 2.84 13.87 -19.33
C ALA A 39 3.77 13.89 -20.55
N LEU A 40 3.32 13.44 -21.72
CA LEU A 40 4.04 13.54 -22.98
C LEU A 40 4.24 14.99 -23.44
N ALA A 41 3.32 15.88 -23.09
CA ALA A 41 3.44 17.32 -23.33
C ALA A 41 4.42 18.01 -22.35
N GLY A 42 5.04 17.28 -21.41
CA GLY A 42 5.99 17.81 -20.45
C GLY A 42 5.34 18.51 -19.25
N GLN A 43 4.03 18.39 -19.06
CA GLN A 43 3.32 19.00 -17.93
C GLN A 43 3.59 18.24 -16.62
N ASN A 44 3.61 18.92 -15.51
CA ASN A 44 3.64 18.31 -14.19
C ASN A 44 2.30 17.63 -13.88
N ILE A 45 2.32 16.52 -13.18
CA ILE A 45 1.14 15.67 -12.93
C ILE A 45 0.96 15.41 -11.44
N ILE A 46 -0.28 15.52 -10.99
CA ILE A 46 -0.75 14.89 -9.74
C ILE A 46 -1.81 13.86 -10.13
N GLY A 47 -1.47 12.57 -10.00
CA GLY A 47 -2.35 11.46 -10.32
C GLY A 47 -2.89 10.79 -9.06
N ILE A 48 -4.16 10.97 -8.77
CA ILE A 48 -4.83 10.37 -7.62
C ILE A 48 -5.71 9.22 -8.11
N ALA A 49 -5.32 7.99 -7.78
CA ALA A 49 -6.07 6.79 -8.14
C ALA A 49 -5.68 5.63 -7.24
N GLN A 50 -6.59 4.70 -7.01
CA GLN A 50 -6.33 3.51 -6.19
C GLN A 50 -5.21 2.62 -6.73
N THR A 51 -4.66 1.75 -5.88
CA THR A 51 -3.73 0.69 -6.31
C THR A 51 -4.45 -0.28 -7.26
N GLY A 52 -3.73 -0.75 -8.29
CA GLY A 52 -4.30 -1.64 -9.30
C GLY A 52 -5.04 -0.96 -10.46
N THR A 53 -5.14 0.38 -10.47
CA THR A 53 -5.76 1.14 -11.58
C THR A 53 -4.83 1.37 -12.77
N GLY A 54 -3.57 0.93 -12.70
CA GLY A 54 -2.58 1.12 -13.77
C GLY A 54 -1.74 2.39 -13.66
N LYS A 55 -1.64 3.04 -12.47
CA LYS A 55 -0.80 4.23 -12.22
C LYS A 55 0.64 4.05 -12.72
N THR A 56 1.25 2.90 -12.42
CA THR A 56 2.65 2.63 -12.80
C THR A 56 2.86 2.77 -14.31
N ALA A 57 2.03 2.14 -15.13
CA ALA A 57 2.13 2.26 -16.58
C ALA A 57 1.79 3.70 -17.07
N ALA A 58 0.95 4.44 -16.34
CA ALA A 58 0.58 5.81 -16.67
C ALA A 58 1.78 6.78 -16.67
N TYR A 59 2.79 6.57 -15.80
CA TYR A 59 4.02 7.38 -15.83
C TYR A 59 5.18 6.67 -16.54
N VAL A 60 5.24 5.35 -16.53
CA VAL A 60 6.31 4.58 -17.21
C VAL A 60 6.29 4.83 -18.72
N LEU A 61 5.12 4.72 -19.35
CA LEU A 61 4.99 4.91 -20.79
C LEU A 61 5.45 6.29 -21.30
N PRO A 62 5.03 7.43 -20.71
CA PRO A 62 5.54 8.73 -21.13
C PRO A 62 7.03 8.91 -20.85
N VAL A 63 7.56 8.43 -19.72
CA VAL A 63 8.99 8.49 -19.41
C VAL A 63 9.80 7.72 -20.47
N LEU A 64 9.43 6.49 -20.78
CA LEU A 64 10.08 5.68 -21.83
C LEU A 64 9.99 6.35 -23.20
N ARG A 65 8.83 6.92 -23.55
CA ARG A 65 8.61 7.59 -24.84
C ARG A 65 9.48 8.83 -25.02
N ILE A 66 9.67 9.61 -23.94
CA ILE A 66 10.47 10.83 -23.96
C ILE A 66 11.96 10.51 -23.95
N LEU A 67 12.41 9.55 -23.14
CA LEU A 67 13.82 9.15 -23.07
C LEU A 67 14.27 8.41 -24.32
N ASN A 68 13.44 7.58 -24.90
CA ASN A 68 13.48 6.92 -26.20
C ASN A 68 14.69 5.99 -26.46
N TYR A 69 15.92 6.37 -26.09
CA TYR A 69 17.15 5.61 -26.27
C TYR A 69 18.19 5.91 -25.18
N PRO A 70 19.18 5.03 -24.94
CA PRO A 70 20.26 5.26 -23.98
C PRO A 70 21.08 6.49 -24.31
N GLN A 71 21.44 7.30 -23.31
CA GLN A 71 22.24 8.51 -23.52
C GLN A 71 23.08 8.87 -22.28
N GLY A 72 24.38 8.83 -22.44
CA GLY A 72 25.31 9.15 -21.33
C GLY A 72 25.30 8.09 -20.24
N ASP A 73 25.87 8.41 -19.08
CA ASP A 73 26.02 7.48 -17.96
C ASP A 73 25.18 7.88 -16.74
N GLU A 74 24.66 9.11 -16.73
CA GLU A 74 23.89 9.67 -15.63
C GLU A 74 22.38 9.48 -15.89
N PRO A 75 21.57 9.15 -14.84
CA PRO A 75 20.14 8.95 -14.99
C PRO A 75 19.43 10.25 -15.40
N ARG A 76 18.46 10.10 -16.31
CA ARG A 76 17.60 11.17 -16.80
C ARG A 76 16.20 11.11 -16.17
N ALA A 77 15.85 9.98 -15.57
CA ALA A 77 14.64 9.83 -14.76
C ALA A 77 14.97 9.24 -13.39
N LEU A 78 14.31 9.76 -12.34
CA LEU A 78 14.36 9.26 -10.97
C LEU A 78 12.94 9.00 -10.49
N ILE A 79 12.70 7.77 -10.05
CA ILE A 79 11.43 7.34 -9.46
C ILE A 79 11.67 7.02 -7.99
N ILE A 80 10.90 7.62 -7.09
CA ILE A 80 10.95 7.36 -5.65
C ILE A 80 9.75 6.52 -5.24
N ALA A 81 10.03 5.42 -4.55
CA ALA A 81 9.04 4.49 -4.01
C ALA A 81 9.32 4.19 -2.53
N PRO A 82 8.28 3.94 -1.70
CA PRO A 82 8.44 3.75 -0.24
C PRO A 82 9.15 2.45 0.14
N THR A 83 9.08 1.42 -0.67
CA THR A 83 9.59 0.09 -0.32
C THR A 83 10.43 -0.52 -1.43
N ARG A 84 11.29 -1.45 -1.03
CA ARG A 84 12.09 -2.27 -1.97
C ARG A 84 11.22 -3.03 -2.95
N GLU A 85 10.14 -3.63 -2.46
CA GLU A 85 9.22 -4.42 -3.27
C GLU A 85 8.60 -3.59 -4.38
N LEU A 86 8.09 -2.41 -4.04
CA LEU A 86 7.52 -1.50 -5.03
C LEU A 86 8.59 -1.00 -6.00
N THR A 87 9.81 -0.70 -5.52
CA THR A 87 10.94 -0.34 -6.38
C THR A 87 11.21 -1.42 -7.43
N LEU A 88 11.24 -2.69 -7.02
CA LEU A 88 11.45 -3.82 -7.93
C LEU A 88 10.28 -4.01 -8.91
N GLN A 89 9.05 -3.84 -8.45
CA GLN A 89 7.87 -3.89 -9.32
C GLN A 89 7.91 -2.79 -10.38
N ILE A 90 8.21 -1.56 -9.98
CA ILE A 90 8.36 -0.42 -10.90
C ILE A 90 9.44 -0.72 -11.94
N THR A 91 10.60 -1.20 -11.50
CA THR A 91 11.71 -1.56 -12.39
C THR A 91 11.28 -2.64 -13.38
N SER A 92 10.59 -3.69 -12.94
CA SER A 92 10.06 -4.75 -13.81
C SER A 92 9.08 -4.20 -14.85
N VAL A 93 8.21 -3.24 -14.49
CA VAL A 93 7.30 -2.60 -15.45
C VAL A 93 8.08 -1.76 -16.47
N PHE A 94 9.12 -1.03 -16.05
CA PHE A 94 10.00 -0.31 -16.98
C PHE A 94 10.72 -1.26 -17.94
N GLU A 95 11.24 -2.39 -17.45
CA GLU A 95 11.91 -3.42 -18.27
C GLU A 95 10.94 -4.06 -19.27
N GLN A 96 9.74 -4.42 -18.82
CA GLN A 96 8.71 -5.02 -19.67
C GLN A 96 8.25 -4.08 -20.78
N LEU A 97 7.84 -2.85 -20.42
CA LEU A 97 7.32 -1.87 -21.39
C LEU A 97 8.43 -1.19 -22.19
N GLY A 98 9.65 -1.13 -21.66
CA GLY A 98 10.83 -0.58 -22.31
C GLY A 98 11.66 -1.59 -23.11
N LYS A 99 11.22 -2.83 -23.28
CA LYS A 99 11.94 -3.96 -23.89
C LYS A 99 12.64 -3.62 -25.22
N TYR A 100 12.03 -2.77 -26.01
CA TYR A 100 12.54 -2.40 -27.35
C TYR A 100 13.28 -1.06 -27.38
N THR A 101 13.45 -0.38 -26.24
CA THR A 101 14.10 0.94 -26.18
C THR A 101 15.61 0.88 -25.93
N GLY A 102 16.09 -0.22 -25.38
CA GLY A 102 17.48 -0.39 -24.95
C GLY A 102 17.85 0.45 -23.72
N LEU A 103 16.90 1.15 -23.08
CA LEU A 103 17.15 1.98 -21.90
C LEU A 103 17.64 1.13 -20.72
N ARG A 104 18.64 1.66 -20.01
CA ARG A 104 19.24 1.00 -18.84
C ARG A 104 18.51 1.42 -17.57
N ILE A 105 17.89 0.47 -16.90
CA ILE A 105 17.03 0.68 -15.74
C ILE A 105 17.69 0.05 -14.51
N LEU A 106 17.73 0.78 -13.40
CA LEU A 106 18.34 0.30 -12.17
C LEU A 106 17.43 0.51 -10.97
N ALA A 107 17.25 -0.57 -10.21
CA ALA A 107 16.62 -0.53 -8.88
C ALA A 107 17.65 -0.24 -7.79
N VAL A 108 17.34 0.73 -6.90
CA VAL A 108 18.20 1.19 -5.80
C VAL A 108 17.45 1.08 -4.48
N TYR A 109 17.87 0.15 -3.62
CA TYR A 109 17.21 -0.13 -2.34
C TYR A 109 18.18 -0.70 -1.31
N GLY A 110 17.86 -0.58 -0.02
CA GLY A 110 18.70 -1.07 1.07
C GLY A 110 18.72 -2.60 1.21
N GLY A 111 19.77 -3.11 1.85
CA GLY A 111 19.95 -4.53 2.15
C GLY A 111 21.06 -5.21 1.34
N LYS A 112 21.01 -6.55 1.22
CA LYS A 112 22.00 -7.31 0.46
C LYS A 112 22.05 -6.87 -1.01
N GLY A 113 23.24 -6.77 -1.59
CA GLY A 113 23.41 -6.39 -3.00
C GLY A 113 23.75 -4.90 -3.22
N PHE A 114 23.99 -4.12 -2.17
CA PHE A 114 24.39 -2.71 -2.31
C PHE A 114 25.69 -2.52 -3.12
N SER A 115 26.67 -3.41 -2.92
CA SER A 115 27.90 -3.44 -3.71
C SER A 115 27.63 -3.66 -5.22
N ASP A 116 26.66 -4.54 -5.55
CA ASP A 116 26.31 -4.82 -6.95
C ASP A 116 25.56 -3.63 -7.58
N GLN A 117 24.74 -2.92 -6.79
CA GLN A 117 24.07 -1.70 -7.25
C GLN A 117 25.10 -0.61 -7.62
N LYS A 118 26.16 -0.44 -6.81
CA LYS A 118 27.27 0.47 -7.10
C LYS A 118 28.00 0.11 -8.41
N LYS A 119 28.29 -1.18 -8.61
CA LYS A 119 28.93 -1.67 -9.84
C LYS A 119 28.06 -1.40 -11.07
N LYS A 120 26.73 -1.66 -10.97
CA LYS A 120 25.79 -1.39 -12.05
C LYS A 120 25.69 0.10 -12.38
N LEU A 121 25.68 0.97 -11.35
CA LEU A 121 25.70 2.43 -11.55
C LEU A 121 26.94 2.89 -12.30
N ALA A 122 28.11 2.32 -12.00
CA ALA A 122 29.35 2.63 -12.70
C ALA A 122 29.31 2.27 -14.20
N GLY A 123 28.46 1.33 -14.61
CA GLY A 123 28.19 1.00 -16.01
C GLY A 123 27.22 1.96 -16.70
N GLY A 124 26.74 2.97 -16.01
CA GLY A 124 25.76 3.95 -16.49
C GLY A 124 24.32 3.44 -16.45
N CYS A 125 23.38 4.36 -16.25
CA CYS A 125 21.94 4.08 -16.27
C CYS A 125 21.16 5.29 -16.78
N ASP A 126 19.99 5.05 -17.36
CA ASP A 126 19.10 6.09 -17.88
C ASP A 126 17.95 6.38 -16.91
N ILE A 127 17.52 5.36 -16.17
CA ILE A 127 16.39 5.41 -15.24
C ILE A 127 16.82 4.76 -13.91
N VAL A 128 16.59 5.47 -12.81
CA VAL A 128 16.76 4.94 -11.45
C VAL A 128 15.41 4.92 -10.76
N ALA A 129 15.00 3.76 -10.24
CA ALA A 129 13.92 3.64 -9.28
C ALA A 129 14.51 3.30 -7.91
N GLY A 130 14.10 4.00 -6.84
CA GLY A 130 14.73 3.77 -5.55
C GLY A 130 13.94 4.18 -4.32
N THR A 131 14.37 3.66 -3.15
CA THR A 131 13.88 4.13 -1.87
C THR A 131 14.63 5.39 -1.43
N PRO A 132 13.98 6.34 -0.73
CA PRO A 132 14.56 7.65 -0.42
C PRO A 132 15.93 7.60 0.25
N ALA A 133 16.06 6.78 1.30
CA ALA A 133 17.30 6.66 2.06
C ALA A 133 18.48 6.17 1.20
N GLN A 134 18.21 5.16 0.34
CA GLN A 134 19.25 4.55 -0.47
C GLN A 134 19.69 5.44 -1.63
N VAL A 135 18.76 6.17 -2.25
CA VAL A 135 19.07 7.18 -3.28
C VAL A 135 20.01 8.23 -2.71
N LEU A 136 19.72 8.75 -1.50
CA LEU A 136 20.59 9.73 -0.83
C LEU A 136 21.96 9.15 -0.45
N GLU A 137 22.02 7.91 0.04
CA GLU A 137 23.28 7.26 0.40
C GLU A 137 24.20 7.13 -0.82
N LEU A 138 23.67 6.70 -1.96
CA LEU A 138 24.44 6.61 -3.20
C LEU A 138 24.83 7.98 -3.76
N TYR A 139 23.96 8.97 -3.61
CA TYR A 139 24.26 10.35 -3.99
C TYR A 139 25.41 10.94 -3.15
N TYR A 140 25.30 10.87 -1.82
CA TYR A 140 26.34 11.42 -0.92
C TYR A 140 27.66 10.65 -1.02
N SER A 141 27.64 9.38 -1.35
CA SER A 141 28.84 8.59 -1.60
C SER A 141 29.43 8.80 -3.02
N GLY A 142 28.85 9.68 -3.83
CA GLY A 142 29.33 10.02 -5.17
C GLY A 142 29.09 8.95 -6.24
N HIS A 143 28.34 7.88 -5.94
CA HIS A 143 28.05 6.81 -6.90
C HIS A 143 26.84 7.10 -7.79
N LEU A 144 25.93 7.95 -7.33
CA LEU A 144 24.75 8.36 -8.09
C LEU A 144 24.80 9.86 -8.36
N ILE A 145 24.84 10.23 -9.63
CA ILE A 145 24.87 11.64 -10.07
C ILE A 145 23.49 12.00 -10.62
N LEU A 146 22.84 13.00 -10.01
CA LEU A 146 21.46 13.37 -10.34
C LEU A 146 21.33 14.61 -11.24
N LYS A 147 22.43 15.15 -11.74
CA LYS A 147 22.46 16.42 -12.52
C LYS A 147 21.68 16.38 -13.83
N LYS A 148 21.48 15.21 -14.41
CA LYS A 148 20.79 15.02 -15.70
C LYS A 148 19.33 14.62 -15.55
N VAL A 149 18.81 14.52 -14.32
CA VAL A 149 17.41 14.15 -14.07
C VAL A 149 16.49 15.22 -14.63
N LYS A 150 15.66 14.82 -15.60
CA LYS A 150 14.63 15.64 -16.25
C LYS A 150 13.22 15.21 -15.90
N HIS A 151 13.06 13.99 -15.38
CA HIS A 151 11.78 13.42 -14.95
C HIS A 151 11.90 12.90 -13.54
N PHE A 152 11.12 13.43 -12.65
CA PHE A 152 11.04 13.00 -11.26
C PHE A 152 9.63 12.48 -10.98
N VAL A 153 9.54 11.26 -10.48
CA VAL A 153 8.28 10.60 -10.12
C VAL A 153 8.31 10.21 -8.65
N MET A 154 7.26 10.56 -7.93
CA MET A 154 6.99 10.07 -6.58
C MET A 154 5.78 9.15 -6.63
N ASP A 155 5.98 7.86 -6.36
CA ASP A 155 4.89 6.87 -6.34
C ASP A 155 4.53 6.48 -4.91
N GLU A 156 3.24 6.22 -4.66
CA GLU A 156 2.65 5.99 -3.34
C GLU A 156 3.05 7.08 -2.31
N ALA A 157 2.84 8.36 -2.69
CA ALA A 157 3.25 9.51 -1.88
C ALA A 157 2.67 9.47 -0.47
N GLU A 158 1.44 9.02 -0.29
CA GLU A 158 0.81 8.84 1.03
C GLU A 158 1.64 7.92 1.92
N ARG A 159 2.20 6.85 1.35
CA ARG A 159 3.01 5.88 2.11
C ARG A 159 4.40 6.41 2.44
N LEU A 160 4.99 7.18 1.52
CA LEU A 160 6.25 7.87 1.80
C LEU A 160 6.10 8.80 3.01
N MET A 161 4.96 9.49 3.13
CA MET A 161 4.64 10.35 4.27
C MET A 161 4.42 9.55 5.55
N ASP A 162 3.64 8.46 5.48
CA ASP A 162 3.32 7.60 6.63
C ASP A 162 4.56 6.89 7.20
N MET A 163 5.52 6.56 6.35
CA MET A 163 6.81 5.96 6.76
C MET A 163 7.82 6.99 7.25
N GLY A 164 7.47 8.28 7.26
CA GLY A 164 8.33 9.35 7.79
C GLY A 164 9.48 9.76 6.87
N PHE A 165 9.41 9.48 5.57
CA PHE A 165 10.46 9.84 4.62
C PHE A 165 10.46 11.33 4.21
N THR A 166 9.59 12.16 4.77
CA THR A 166 9.54 13.60 4.46
C THR A 166 10.92 14.28 4.49
N PRO A 167 11.78 14.10 5.52
CA PRO A 167 13.10 14.74 5.53
C PRO A 167 14.01 14.29 4.38
N GLN A 168 13.97 13.00 4.02
CA GLN A 168 14.77 12.46 2.91
C GLN A 168 14.26 12.99 1.56
N LEU A 169 12.95 13.13 1.40
CA LEU A 169 12.35 13.68 0.19
C LEU A 169 12.76 15.12 -0.05
N HIS A 170 12.72 15.99 0.98
CA HIS A 170 13.23 17.36 0.85
C HIS A 170 14.70 17.39 0.41
N LYS A 171 15.56 16.58 1.01
CA LYS A 171 16.97 16.48 0.60
C LYS A 171 17.14 16.01 -0.86
N ILE A 172 16.30 15.08 -1.34
CA ILE A 172 16.31 14.67 -2.74
C ILE A 172 15.89 15.83 -3.64
N LEU A 173 14.82 16.54 -3.28
CA LEU A 173 14.33 17.68 -4.05
C LEU A 173 15.35 18.82 -4.15
N GLU A 174 16.15 19.05 -3.08
CA GLU A 174 17.22 20.06 -3.03
C GLU A 174 18.37 19.75 -4.01
N VAL A 175 18.70 18.47 -4.22
CA VAL A 175 19.83 18.07 -5.07
C VAL A 175 19.43 17.83 -6.54
N LEU A 176 18.15 17.79 -6.84
CA LEU A 176 17.64 17.64 -8.20
C LEU A 176 17.68 18.94 -8.99
N PRO A 177 17.90 18.91 -10.33
CA PRO A 177 17.81 20.09 -11.18
C PRO A 177 16.45 20.79 -11.04
N ARG A 178 16.44 22.13 -11.01
CA ARG A 178 15.18 22.90 -10.93
C ARG A 178 14.29 22.68 -12.16
N LYS A 179 14.89 22.69 -13.36
CA LYS A 179 14.15 22.47 -14.61
C LYS A 179 13.96 20.97 -14.85
N ARG A 180 12.84 20.43 -14.38
CA ARG A 180 12.43 19.05 -14.55
C ARG A 180 10.92 18.93 -14.58
N GLN A 181 10.41 17.86 -15.17
CA GLN A 181 9.01 17.46 -15.02
C GLN A 181 8.84 16.70 -13.70
N ASN A 182 7.82 17.06 -12.93
CA ASN A 182 7.48 16.40 -11.69
C ASN A 182 6.15 15.66 -11.82
N MET A 183 6.11 14.42 -11.36
CA MET A 183 4.90 13.60 -11.36
C MET A 183 4.72 12.99 -9.96
N LEU A 184 3.57 13.20 -9.34
CA LEU A 184 3.22 12.63 -8.05
C LEU A 184 2.03 11.71 -8.23
N PHE A 185 2.16 10.47 -7.72
CA PHE A 185 1.08 9.50 -7.72
C PHE A 185 0.77 9.06 -6.29
N SER A 186 -0.52 9.03 -5.98
CA SER A 186 -1.03 8.66 -4.66
C SER A 186 -2.36 7.93 -4.78
N ALA A 187 -2.68 7.11 -3.79
CA ALA A 187 -4.03 6.54 -3.67
C ALA A 187 -5.00 7.52 -3.00
N THR A 188 -4.49 8.42 -2.15
CA THR A 188 -5.26 9.43 -1.43
C THR A 188 -4.56 10.79 -1.48
N PHE A 189 -5.33 11.87 -1.40
CA PHE A 189 -4.79 13.23 -1.40
C PHE A 189 -5.01 13.89 -0.03
N SER A 190 -4.31 13.36 0.98
CA SER A 190 -4.33 13.90 2.34
C SER A 190 -3.60 15.26 2.42
N ASP A 191 -3.85 16.03 3.49
CA ASP A 191 -3.16 17.32 3.73
C ASP A 191 -1.64 17.18 3.72
N ARG A 192 -1.10 16.03 4.15
CA ARG A 192 0.34 15.75 4.11
C ARG A 192 0.85 15.55 2.69
N VAL A 193 0.11 14.83 1.86
CA VAL A 193 0.46 14.64 0.44
C VAL A 193 0.33 15.96 -0.30
N LYS A 194 -0.72 16.74 -0.04
CA LYS A 194 -0.89 18.08 -0.60
C LYS A 194 0.30 18.97 -0.24
N LYS A 195 0.68 19.04 1.03
CA LYS A 195 1.80 19.87 1.47
C LYS A 195 3.10 19.52 0.75
N ILE A 196 3.44 18.23 0.62
CA ILE A 196 4.66 17.84 -0.09
C ILE A 196 4.53 18.11 -1.60
N SER A 197 3.34 17.97 -2.20
CA SER A 197 3.15 18.28 -3.61
C SER A 197 3.34 19.79 -3.89
N ASP A 198 2.83 20.64 -3.03
CA ASP A 198 2.98 22.11 -3.14
C ASP A 198 4.45 22.55 -3.12
N ASP A 199 5.35 21.77 -2.49
CA ASP A 199 6.78 22.06 -2.40
C ASP A 199 7.54 21.85 -3.73
N PHE A 200 7.02 21.04 -4.67
CA PHE A 200 7.79 20.70 -5.89
C PHE A 200 6.99 20.51 -7.17
N VAL A 201 5.66 20.44 -7.11
CA VAL A 201 4.83 20.26 -8.31
C VAL A 201 4.16 21.60 -8.67
N GLU A 202 4.83 22.39 -9.51
CA GLU A 202 4.31 23.66 -9.96
C GLU A 202 3.29 23.48 -11.10
N PHE A 203 2.14 24.14 -11.03
CA PHE A 203 1.08 24.13 -12.06
C PHE A 203 0.75 22.72 -12.60
N PRO A 204 0.38 21.77 -11.74
CA PRO A 204 0.11 20.41 -12.16
C PRO A 204 -1.20 20.28 -12.94
N VAL A 205 -1.23 19.31 -13.86
CA VAL A 205 -2.47 18.70 -14.29
C VAL A 205 -2.90 17.70 -13.22
N GLU A 206 -3.98 17.99 -12.54
CA GLU A 206 -4.55 17.10 -11.53
C GLU A 206 -5.50 16.11 -12.20
N VAL A 207 -5.15 14.84 -12.11
CA VAL A 207 -5.97 13.72 -12.56
C VAL A 207 -6.45 12.97 -11.34
N ASN A 208 -7.71 13.13 -11.01
CA ASN A 208 -8.33 12.47 -9.87
C ASN A 208 -9.34 11.44 -10.37
N ILE A 209 -8.90 10.19 -10.39
CA ILE A 209 -9.78 9.06 -10.65
C ILE A 209 -10.45 8.72 -9.33
N VAL A 210 -11.55 9.41 -9.05
CA VAL A 210 -12.44 9.02 -7.96
C VAL A 210 -12.87 7.59 -8.24
N PRO A 211 -12.63 6.65 -7.34
CA PRO A 211 -13.16 5.33 -7.54
C PRO A 211 -14.67 5.48 -7.71
N ARG A 212 -15.18 5.32 -8.92
CA ARG A 212 -16.52 4.73 -9.01
C ARG A 212 -16.34 3.44 -8.25
N ILE A 213 -17.02 3.31 -7.12
CA ILE A 213 -16.91 2.26 -6.11
C ILE A 213 -17.08 0.84 -6.75
N LYS A 214 -16.28 0.54 -7.78
CA LYS A 214 -16.30 -0.76 -8.46
C LYS A 214 -15.59 -1.83 -7.64
N THR A 215 -14.54 -1.47 -6.87
CA THR A 215 -13.90 -2.43 -5.98
C THR A 215 -14.77 -2.78 -4.77
N ALA A 216 -15.60 -1.84 -4.30
CA ALA A 216 -16.56 -2.14 -3.25
C ALA A 216 -17.79 -2.89 -3.78
N THR A 217 -18.08 -2.82 -5.10
CA THR A 217 -19.20 -3.53 -5.74
C THR A 217 -18.83 -4.93 -6.24
N THR A 218 -17.53 -5.23 -6.41
CA THR A 218 -17.05 -6.57 -6.80
C THR A 218 -16.64 -7.43 -5.61
N VAL A 219 -16.49 -6.85 -4.41
CA VAL A 219 -16.17 -7.56 -3.18
C VAL A 219 -17.39 -7.55 -2.26
N GLU A 220 -17.91 -8.71 -1.96
CA GLU A 220 -18.93 -8.86 -0.92
C GLU A 220 -18.29 -8.60 0.44
N GLN A 221 -18.89 -7.71 1.24
CA GLN A 221 -18.31 -7.30 2.51
C GLN A 221 -19.26 -7.62 3.66
N PHE A 222 -18.70 -8.31 4.66
CA PHE A 222 -19.43 -8.76 5.83
C PHE A 222 -18.76 -8.30 7.12
N ILE A 223 -19.56 -7.96 8.11
CA ILE A 223 -19.13 -7.65 9.47
C ILE A 223 -19.77 -8.66 10.42
N TYR A 224 -18.94 -9.25 11.29
CA TYR A 224 -19.37 -9.98 12.46
C TYR A 224 -19.06 -9.18 13.70
N HIS A 225 -20.08 -8.96 14.54
CA HIS A 225 -19.90 -8.31 15.84
C HIS A 225 -19.47 -9.34 16.88
N VAL A 226 -18.35 -9.08 17.55
CA VAL A 226 -17.75 -9.95 18.58
C VAL A 226 -17.40 -9.13 19.81
N ASN A 227 -17.41 -9.74 20.98
CA ASN A 227 -17.10 -9.03 22.22
C ASN A 227 -15.59 -8.79 22.42
N GLY A 228 -14.71 -9.75 22.07
CA GLY A 228 -13.29 -9.64 22.32
C GLY A 228 -12.42 -10.66 21.56
N PHE A 229 -11.15 -10.74 21.94
CA PHE A 229 -10.14 -11.54 21.23
C PHE A 229 -10.48 -13.04 21.23
N GLY A 230 -10.94 -13.59 22.35
CA GLY A 230 -11.30 -15.01 22.43
C GLY A 230 -12.43 -15.39 21.48
N THR A 231 -13.49 -14.58 21.40
CA THR A 231 -14.60 -14.79 20.46
C THR A 231 -14.15 -14.57 19.00
N LYS A 232 -13.21 -13.64 18.74
CA LYS A 232 -12.58 -13.50 17.40
C LYS A 232 -11.90 -14.79 16.98
N LEU A 233 -11.19 -15.48 17.89
CA LEU A 233 -10.52 -16.76 17.59
C LEU A 233 -11.53 -17.86 17.32
N SER A 234 -12.57 -18.00 18.14
CA SER A 234 -13.64 -18.99 17.93
C SER A 234 -14.34 -18.78 16.59
N LEU A 235 -14.68 -17.54 16.24
CA LEU A 235 -15.24 -17.22 14.93
C LEU A 235 -14.25 -17.51 13.79
N LEU A 236 -12.98 -17.15 13.95
CA LEU A 236 -11.96 -17.44 12.94
C LEU A 236 -11.86 -18.95 12.68
N GLN A 237 -11.89 -19.78 13.74
CA GLN A 237 -11.88 -21.24 13.63
C GLN A 237 -13.07 -21.75 12.81
N SER A 238 -14.29 -21.29 13.12
CA SER A 238 -15.49 -21.64 12.37
C SER A 238 -15.36 -21.24 10.88
N LEU A 239 -14.97 -19.99 10.60
CA LEU A 239 -14.80 -19.50 9.24
C LEU A 239 -13.77 -20.31 8.42
N LEU A 240 -12.60 -20.65 9.01
CA LEU A 240 -11.53 -21.36 8.31
C LEU A 240 -11.86 -22.86 8.03
N GLN A 241 -12.91 -23.40 8.65
CA GLN A 241 -13.43 -24.73 8.32
C GLN A 241 -14.14 -24.76 6.95
N ASN A 242 -14.63 -23.60 6.48
CA ASN A 242 -15.26 -23.53 5.16
C ASN A 242 -14.22 -23.72 4.03
N PRO A 243 -14.38 -24.74 3.17
CA PRO A 243 -13.45 -25.03 2.07
C PRO A 243 -13.44 -23.94 0.99
N GLU A 244 -14.48 -23.11 0.88
CA GLU A 244 -14.52 -21.97 -0.05
C GLU A 244 -13.46 -20.92 0.27
N LEU A 245 -13.02 -20.82 1.53
CA LEU A 245 -11.90 -19.99 1.95
C LEU A 245 -10.57 -20.64 1.53
N SER A 246 -10.37 -20.82 0.24
CA SER A 246 -9.24 -21.59 -0.32
C SER A 246 -7.91 -20.83 -0.27
N LYS A 247 -7.91 -19.50 -0.41
CA LYS A 247 -6.72 -18.62 -0.42
C LYS A 247 -7.00 -17.35 0.35
N VAL A 248 -6.56 -17.30 1.61
CA VAL A 248 -7.01 -16.32 2.59
C VAL A 248 -5.87 -15.43 3.08
N ILE A 249 -6.09 -14.11 3.06
CA ILE A 249 -5.24 -13.17 3.79
C ILE A 249 -5.94 -12.74 5.07
N ILE A 250 -5.25 -12.86 6.20
CA ILE A 250 -5.74 -12.44 7.52
C ILE A 250 -4.95 -11.21 7.97
N PHE A 251 -5.62 -10.06 8.03
CA PHE A 251 -5.02 -8.80 8.47
C PHE A 251 -5.19 -8.59 9.97
N CYS A 252 -4.09 -8.24 10.63
CA CYS A 252 -4.07 -7.90 12.05
C CYS A 252 -3.28 -6.62 12.33
N LYS A 253 -3.59 -5.98 13.46
CA LYS A 253 -3.05 -4.67 13.86
C LYS A 253 -1.59 -4.72 14.29
N SER A 254 -1.14 -5.83 14.89
CA SER A 254 0.18 -5.91 15.51
C SER A 254 0.92 -7.20 15.16
N LYS A 255 2.26 -7.15 15.25
CA LYS A 255 3.12 -8.35 15.15
C LYS A 255 2.84 -9.38 16.24
N LYS A 256 2.45 -8.93 17.45
CA LYS A 256 2.06 -9.82 18.55
C LYS A 256 0.82 -10.62 18.16
N THR A 257 -0.23 -9.94 17.67
CA THR A 257 -1.45 -10.57 17.17
C THR A 257 -1.14 -11.52 16.02
N ALA A 258 -0.27 -11.12 15.06
CA ALA A 258 0.13 -11.97 13.95
C ALA A 258 0.75 -13.30 14.40
N ASN A 259 1.64 -13.25 15.40
CA ASN A 259 2.28 -14.45 15.94
C ASN A 259 1.30 -15.34 16.72
N LEU A 260 0.37 -14.74 17.48
CA LEU A 260 -0.69 -15.50 18.19
C LEU A 260 -1.62 -16.21 17.21
N LEU A 261 -2.05 -15.53 16.14
CA LEU A 261 -2.86 -16.14 15.08
C LEU A 261 -2.09 -17.24 14.35
N ALA A 262 -0.79 -17.05 14.12
CA ALA A 262 0.03 -18.09 13.51
C ALA A 262 0.09 -19.35 14.37
N ALA A 263 0.35 -19.22 15.66
CA ALA A 263 0.36 -20.36 16.59
C ALA A 263 -1.01 -21.08 16.60
N PHE A 264 -2.10 -20.29 16.68
CA PHE A 264 -3.45 -20.82 16.66
C PHE A 264 -3.78 -21.59 15.36
N ILE A 265 -3.42 -21.05 14.21
CA ILE A 265 -3.66 -21.73 12.92
C ILE A 265 -2.75 -22.93 12.75
N GLN A 266 -1.50 -22.87 13.21
CA GLN A 266 -0.56 -24.01 13.17
C GLN A 266 -1.07 -25.21 13.96
N GLU A 267 -1.62 -24.95 15.15
CA GLU A 267 -2.19 -25.98 16.01
C GLU A 267 -3.41 -26.67 15.37
N ASN A 268 -4.26 -25.91 14.68
CA ASN A 268 -5.52 -26.42 14.12
C ASN A 268 -5.43 -26.92 12.68
N TYR A 269 -4.50 -26.39 11.86
CA TYR A 269 -4.43 -26.64 10.40
C TYR A 269 -3.03 -27.07 9.91
N GLY A 270 -2.06 -27.23 10.82
CA GLY A 270 -0.68 -27.63 10.49
C GLY A 270 0.23 -26.46 10.09
N THR A 271 1.54 -26.70 10.19
CA THR A 271 2.59 -25.67 9.99
C THR A 271 2.81 -25.29 8.54
N ASP A 272 2.50 -26.18 7.60
CA ASP A 272 2.85 -26.02 6.19
C ASP A 272 1.85 -25.17 5.41
N ASN A 273 0.67 -24.91 5.98
CA ASN A 273 -0.42 -24.20 5.34
C ASN A 273 -0.41 -22.68 5.53
N LEU A 274 0.58 -22.13 6.26
CA LEU A 274 0.59 -20.70 6.56
C LEU A 274 1.98 -20.06 6.51
N LYS A 275 2.01 -18.75 6.20
CA LYS A 275 3.16 -17.86 6.40
C LYS A 275 2.72 -16.57 7.07
N VAL A 276 3.69 -15.87 7.69
CA VAL A 276 3.44 -14.62 8.42
C VAL A 276 4.28 -13.49 7.85
N LEU A 277 3.64 -12.34 7.62
CA LEU A 277 4.26 -11.11 7.16
C LEU A 277 4.14 -10.00 8.22
N HIS A 278 5.24 -9.64 8.87
CA HIS A 278 5.34 -8.46 9.74
C HIS A 278 6.76 -7.88 9.72
N GLY A 279 6.95 -6.70 10.30
CA GLY A 279 8.19 -5.93 10.21
C GLY A 279 9.45 -6.62 10.73
N ASP A 280 9.33 -7.56 11.67
CA ASP A 280 10.49 -8.29 12.24
C ASP A 280 10.98 -9.45 11.35
N LYS A 281 10.25 -9.79 10.29
CA LYS A 281 10.69 -10.82 9.34
C LYS A 281 11.69 -10.23 8.36
N THR A 282 12.76 -11.00 8.08
CA THR A 282 13.75 -10.59 7.08
C THR A 282 13.10 -10.44 5.71
N GLN A 283 13.68 -9.59 4.86
CA GLN A 283 13.17 -9.36 3.51
C GLN A 283 13.06 -10.66 2.70
N GLN A 284 14.05 -11.55 2.82
CA GLN A 284 14.01 -12.84 2.14
C GLN A 284 12.84 -13.71 2.62
N THR A 285 12.60 -13.76 3.93
CA THR A 285 11.46 -14.48 4.50
C THR A 285 10.12 -13.92 3.98
N ARG A 286 10.01 -12.59 3.85
CA ARG A 286 8.80 -11.95 3.32
C ARG A 286 8.59 -12.30 1.85
N MET A 287 9.64 -12.22 1.02
CA MET A 287 9.57 -12.63 -0.40
C MET A 287 9.18 -14.10 -0.56
N ASN A 288 9.79 -14.99 0.22
CA ASN A 288 9.46 -16.42 0.20
C ASN A 288 8.00 -16.67 0.62
N ALA A 289 7.50 -15.95 1.62
CA ALA A 289 6.11 -16.06 2.06
C ALA A 289 5.13 -15.64 0.96
N VAL A 290 5.44 -14.54 0.27
CA VAL A 290 4.62 -14.04 -0.85
C VAL A 290 4.67 -14.99 -2.03
N ALA A 291 5.86 -15.52 -2.37
CA ALA A 291 6.01 -16.48 -3.46
C ALA A 291 5.22 -17.76 -3.17
N ALA A 292 5.36 -18.34 -1.97
CA ALA A 292 4.61 -19.52 -1.56
C ALA A 292 3.07 -19.28 -1.61
N PHE A 293 2.61 -18.12 -1.17
CA PHE A 293 1.19 -17.79 -1.23
C PHE A 293 0.70 -17.54 -2.67
N ARG A 294 1.52 -16.93 -3.52
CA ARG A 294 1.21 -16.74 -4.94
C ARG A 294 1.09 -18.06 -5.68
N ASN A 295 2.03 -18.98 -5.45
CA ASN A 295 2.07 -20.32 -6.06
C ASN A 295 1.04 -21.30 -5.48
N GLU A 296 0.25 -20.87 -4.47
CA GLU A 296 -0.74 -21.70 -3.79
C GLU A 296 -0.13 -22.86 -2.95
N ASP A 297 1.17 -22.74 -2.62
CA ASP A 297 1.84 -23.69 -1.72
C ASP A 297 1.32 -23.59 -0.27
N ILE A 298 0.65 -22.48 0.06
CA ILE A 298 0.03 -22.23 1.37
C ILE A 298 -1.38 -21.61 1.20
N ARG A 299 -2.28 -21.97 2.11
CA ARG A 299 -3.66 -21.47 2.14
C ARG A 299 -3.79 -20.11 2.87
N PHE A 300 -3.01 -19.90 3.93
CA PHE A 300 -3.15 -18.76 4.83
C PHE A 300 -1.94 -17.84 4.82
N LEU A 301 -2.20 -16.53 4.67
CA LEU A 301 -1.19 -15.51 4.82
C LEU A 301 -1.63 -14.53 5.92
N ILE A 302 -0.95 -14.52 7.06
CA ILE A 302 -1.21 -13.57 8.13
C ILE A 302 -0.33 -12.35 7.92
N ALA A 303 -0.92 -11.15 7.91
CA ALA A 303 -0.17 -9.94 7.59
C ALA A 303 -0.54 -8.74 8.48
N THR A 304 0.45 -7.90 8.78
CA THR A 304 0.21 -6.54 9.23
C THR A 304 0.18 -5.59 8.05
N ASP A 305 -0.55 -4.47 8.15
CA ASP A 305 -0.68 -3.49 7.06
C ASP A 305 0.67 -3.07 6.48
N VAL A 306 1.60 -2.67 7.33
CA VAL A 306 2.94 -2.21 6.92
C VAL A 306 3.67 -3.26 6.10
N ALA A 307 3.52 -4.54 6.44
CA ALA A 307 4.23 -5.62 5.76
C ALA A 307 3.54 -6.09 4.48
N ALA A 308 2.22 -5.96 4.39
CA ALA A 308 1.43 -6.37 3.23
C ALA A 308 1.33 -5.29 2.14
N ARG A 309 1.61 -4.03 2.50
CA ARG A 309 1.58 -2.91 1.55
C ARG A 309 2.66 -3.07 0.47
N GLY A 310 2.32 -2.71 -0.76
CA GLY A 310 3.23 -2.78 -1.92
C GLY A 310 3.50 -4.20 -2.44
N ILE A 311 2.84 -5.22 -1.87
CA ILE A 311 2.94 -6.58 -2.36
C ILE A 311 1.73 -6.86 -3.26
N ASP A 312 1.99 -7.17 -4.52
CA ASP A 312 0.94 -7.64 -5.42
C ASP A 312 0.71 -9.14 -5.18
N ILE A 313 -0.48 -9.46 -4.67
CA ILE A 313 -0.93 -10.82 -4.42
C ILE A 313 -2.24 -11.02 -5.19
N PRO A 314 -2.20 -11.66 -6.36
CA PRO A 314 -3.40 -11.96 -7.14
C PRO A 314 -4.13 -13.19 -6.61
N GLY A 315 -5.43 -13.31 -6.97
CA GLY A 315 -6.20 -14.53 -6.78
C GLY A 315 -6.55 -14.87 -5.33
N VAL A 316 -6.70 -13.85 -4.46
CA VAL A 316 -7.15 -14.05 -3.08
C VAL A 316 -8.66 -14.28 -3.07
N SER A 317 -9.10 -15.41 -2.52
CA SER A 317 -10.53 -15.73 -2.40
C SER A 317 -11.20 -14.89 -1.31
N HIS A 318 -10.56 -14.80 -0.15
CA HIS A 318 -11.11 -14.10 1.02
C HIS A 318 -10.09 -13.22 1.71
N VAL A 319 -10.55 -12.04 2.17
CA VAL A 319 -9.81 -11.18 3.07
C VAL A 319 -10.51 -11.19 4.42
N ILE A 320 -9.78 -11.58 5.48
CA ILE A 320 -10.28 -11.49 6.85
C ILE A 320 -9.56 -10.33 7.55
N ASN A 321 -10.31 -9.30 7.93
CA ASN A 321 -9.85 -8.25 8.82
C ASN A 321 -10.07 -8.71 10.27
N PHE A 322 -9.11 -9.41 10.85
CA PHE A 322 -9.15 -9.82 12.26
C PHE A 322 -9.18 -8.60 13.18
N ASP A 323 -8.46 -7.54 12.80
CA ASP A 323 -8.53 -6.23 13.43
C ASP A 323 -8.93 -5.16 12.41
N VAL A 324 -9.82 -4.26 12.85
CA VAL A 324 -10.23 -3.09 12.06
C VAL A 324 -9.04 -2.13 11.93
N PRO A 325 -8.70 -1.65 10.72
CA PRO A 325 -7.61 -0.70 10.55
C PRO A 325 -7.97 0.68 11.10
N VAL A 326 -6.99 1.37 11.67
CA VAL A 326 -7.14 2.74 12.18
C VAL A 326 -6.87 3.80 11.09
N ILE A 327 -6.19 3.42 10.01
CA ILE A 327 -6.07 4.16 8.76
C ILE A 327 -7.13 3.59 7.83
N TYR A 328 -8.15 4.37 7.50
CA TYR A 328 -9.35 3.84 6.83
C TYR A 328 -9.09 3.45 5.38
N GLU A 329 -8.14 4.10 4.74
CA GLU A 329 -7.64 3.77 3.41
C GLU A 329 -7.05 2.35 3.37
N ASP A 330 -6.44 1.89 4.47
CA ASP A 330 -5.93 0.51 4.56
C ASP A 330 -7.05 -0.51 4.42
N TYR A 331 -8.26 -0.21 4.88
CA TYR A 331 -9.41 -1.08 4.67
C TYR A 331 -9.65 -1.33 3.18
N ILE A 332 -9.67 -0.26 2.39
CA ILE A 332 -9.86 -0.35 0.93
C ILE A 332 -8.69 -1.11 0.28
N HIS A 333 -7.46 -0.86 0.73
CA HIS A 333 -6.27 -1.56 0.26
C HIS A 333 -6.27 -3.06 0.61
N ARG A 334 -6.81 -3.44 1.78
CA ARG A 334 -6.95 -4.83 2.21
C ARG A 334 -7.99 -5.56 1.37
N ILE A 335 -9.21 -5.02 1.25
CA ILE A 335 -10.27 -5.66 0.47
C ILE A 335 -9.93 -5.72 -1.02
N GLY A 336 -9.17 -4.75 -1.54
CA GLY A 336 -8.65 -4.77 -2.91
C GLY A 336 -7.61 -5.87 -3.21
N ARG A 337 -7.30 -6.77 -2.26
CA ARG A 337 -6.52 -7.99 -2.52
C ARG A 337 -7.39 -9.09 -3.12
N THR A 338 -8.69 -9.04 -2.96
CA THR A 338 -9.68 -9.92 -3.60
C THR A 338 -10.54 -9.16 -4.61
N GLY A 339 -11.42 -9.84 -5.33
CA GLY A 339 -12.33 -9.21 -6.32
C GLY A 339 -11.63 -8.63 -7.55
N ARG A 340 -10.44 -9.11 -7.93
CA ARG A 340 -9.70 -8.66 -9.11
C ARG A 340 -10.04 -9.52 -10.34
N ALA A 341 -9.89 -8.91 -11.52
CA ALA A 341 -10.03 -9.60 -12.83
C ALA A 341 -11.37 -10.34 -13.01
N PHE A 342 -12.48 -9.71 -12.62
CA PHE A 342 -13.87 -10.24 -12.75
C PHE A 342 -14.21 -11.42 -11.82
N ALA A 343 -13.32 -11.81 -10.89
CA ALA A 343 -13.65 -12.77 -9.84
C ALA A 343 -14.38 -12.07 -8.69
N THR A 344 -15.46 -12.68 -8.21
CA THR A 344 -16.14 -12.25 -6.97
C THR A 344 -15.26 -12.60 -5.78
N GLY A 345 -14.94 -11.62 -4.93
CA GLY A 345 -14.18 -11.83 -3.71
C GLY A 345 -15.00 -11.50 -2.48
N GLN A 346 -14.61 -12.05 -1.33
CA GLN A 346 -15.28 -11.74 -0.07
C GLN A 346 -14.34 -11.14 0.94
N SER A 347 -14.84 -10.18 1.73
CA SER A 347 -14.15 -9.58 2.86
C SER A 347 -14.96 -9.73 4.13
N ILE A 348 -14.35 -10.30 5.15
CA ILE A 348 -14.96 -10.54 6.47
C ILE A 348 -14.23 -9.69 7.49
N THR A 349 -14.96 -8.89 8.28
CA THR A 349 -14.37 -8.00 9.29
C THR A 349 -14.92 -8.32 10.67
N LEU A 350 -14.03 -8.59 11.63
CA LEU A 350 -14.37 -8.89 13.02
C LEU A 350 -14.34 -7.60 13.84
N VAL A 351 -15.49 -7.19 14.36
CA VAL A 351 -15.72 -5.87 14.93
C VAL A 351 -16.13 -5.95 16.39
N THR A 352 -15.39 -5.29 17.28
CA THR A 352 -15.77 -5.10 18.69
C THR A 352 -16.54 -3.80 18.88
N ASP A 353 -17.07 -3.56 20.08
CA ASP A 353 -17.72 -2.28 20.41
C ASP A 353 -16.79 -1.08 20.21
N ALA A 354 -15.52 -1.24 20.56
CA ALA A 354 -14.51 -0.21 20.36
C ALA A 354 -14.21 0.08 18.88
N ASP A 355 -14.50 -0.87 17.97
CA ASP A 355 -14.25 -0.72 16.55
C ASP A 355 -15.42 -0.04 15.79
N GLN A 356 -16.61 0.07 16.39
CA GLN A 356 -17.82 0.60 15.74
C GLN A 356 -17.65 2.03 15.20
N TRP A 357 -16.90 2.85 15.89
CA TRP A 357 -16.60 4.22 15.44
C TRP A 357 -15.75 4.21 14.16
N HIS A 358 -14.75 3.33 14.10
CA HIS A 358 -13.90 3.16 12.92
C HIS A 358 -14.70 2.62 11.72
N ILE A 359 -15.58 1.65 11.94
CA ILE A 359 -16.47 1.11 10.89
C ILE A 359 -17.34 2.20 10.28
N ARG A 360 -17.94 3.06 11.10
CA ARG A 360 -18.74 4.20 10.58
C ARG A 360 -17.92 5.12 9.67
N LYS A 361 -16.65 5.36 9.99
CA LYS A 361 -15.75 6.17 9.17
C LYS A 361 -15.36 5.44 7.87
N ILE A 362 -15.13 4.13 7.95
CA ILE A 362 -14.85 3.26 6.78
C ILE A 362 -16.08 3.23 5.86
N GLU A 363 -17.29 3.00 6.36
CA GLU A 363 -18.53 3.01 5.59
C GLU A 363 -18.73 4.37 4.88
N LYS A 364 -18.44 5.48 5.58
CA LYS A 364 -18.50 6.82 4.99
C LYS A 364 -17.47 7.00 3.86
N LEU A 365 -16.24 6.52 4.06
CA LEU A 365 -15.17 6.59 3.05
C LEU A 365 -15.50 5.71 1.84
N ALA A 366 -15.99 4.49 2.09
CA ALA A 366 -16.35 3.54 1.04
C ALA A 366 -17.67 3.89 0.31
N GLY A 367 -18.48 4.80 0.87
CA GLY A 367 -19.78 5.21 0.31
C GLY A 367 -20.84 4.12 0.33
N LEU A 368 -20.69 3.10 1.17
CA LEU A 368 -21.63 1.97 1.29
C LEU A 368 -21.79 1.55 2.75
N LYS A 369 -22.89 0.82 3.00
CA LYS A 369 -23.10 0.12 4.27
C LYS A 369 -22.62 -1.31 4.13
N ILE A 370 -21.79 -1.77 5.09
CA ILE A 370 -21.29 -3.13 5.10
C ILE A 370 -22.34 -4.03 5.74
N GLN A 371 -22.60 -5.19 5.11
CA GLN A 371 -23.62 -6.12 5.61
C GLN A 371 -23.19 -6.72 6.94
N ARG A 372 -24.07 -6.67 7.95
CA ARG A 372 -23.87 -7.30 9.24
C ARG A 372 -24.41 -8.72 9.23
N GLN A 373 -23.62 -9.64 9.74
CA GLN A 373 -23.98 -11.06 9.87
C GLN A 373 -24.06 -11.44 11.35
N ASP A 374 -24.97 -12.34 11.64
CA ASP A 374 -25.06 -12.96 12.97
C ASP A 374 -23.94 -13.98 13.16
N LEU A 375 -23.49 -14.19 14.38
CA LEU A 375 -22.50 -15.21 14.68
C LEU A 375 -23.06 -16.59 14.38
N PRO A 376 -22.30 -17.49 13.72
CA PRO A 376 -22.68 -18.88 13.57
C PRO A 376 -22.92 -19.53 14.95
N ALA A 377 -23.87 -20.47 15.01
CA ALA A 377 -24.31 -21.06 16.28
C ALA A 377 -23.20 -21.85 17.01
N GLU A 378 -22.20 -22.33 16.27
CA GLU A 378 -21.03 -23.06 16.80
C GLU A 378 -19.96 -22.15 17.40
N VAL A 379 -20.07 -20.83 17.20
CA VAL A 379 -19.09 -19.87 17.72
C VAL A 379 -19.29 -19.67 19.22
N GLU A 380 -18.26 -20.01 19.98
CA GLU A 380 -18.26 -19.81 21.43
C GLU A 380 -18.04 -18.34 21.76
N ILE A 381 -18.96 -17.76 22.53
CA ILE A 381 -18.84 -16.39 23.04
C ILE A 381 -18.02 -16.43 24.34
N ILE A 382 -16.75 -16.05 24.22
CA ILE A 382 -15.81 -16.05 25.34
C ILE A 382 -15.92 -14.71 26.09
N PRO A 383 -16.17 -14.73 27.41
CA PRO A 383 -16.23 -13.49 28.21
C PRO A 383 -14.94 -12.68 28.11
N LEU A 384 -15.08 -11.36 28.14
CA LEU A 384 -13.93 -10.46 28.16
C LEU A 384 -13.14 -10.60 29.48
N SER A 385 -11.82 -10.52 29.37
CA SER A 385 -10.99 -10.29 30.54
C SER A 385 -11.15 -8.84 31.02
N ARG A 386 -10.90 -8.59 32.32
CA ARG A 386 -10.95 -7.24 32.88
C ARG A 386 -10.02 -6.25 32.18
N GLU A 387 -8.92 -6.74 31.64
CA GLU A 387 -7.96 -5.93 30.89
C GLU A 387 -8.55 -5.51 29.54
N GLU A 388 -9.15 -6.44 28.80
CA GLU A 388 -9.82 -6.17 27.51
C GLU A 388 -11.00 -5.22 27.68
N GLU A 389 -11.85 -5.42 28.73
CA GLU A 389 -12.96 -4.50 29.04
C GLU A 389 -12.45 -3.07 29.25
N ARG A 390 -11.36 -2.93 30.01
CA ARG A 390 -10.76 -1.64 30.29
C ARG A 390 -10.18 -1.00 29.04
N GLU A 391 -9.47 -1.77 28.21
CA GLU A 391 -8.90 -1.27 26.96
C GLU A 391 -9.97 -0.80 25.98
N GLN A 392 -11.05 -1.58 25.82
CA GLN A 392 -12.18 -1.20 24.96
C GLN A 392 -12.87 0.07 25.48
N ALA A 393 -13.14 0.15 26.77
CA ALA A 393 -13.75 1.33 27.37
C ALA A 393 -12.88 2.58 27.21
N MET A 394 -11.56 2.46 27.37
CA MET A 394 -10.61 3.57 27.14
C MET A 394 -10.61 4.04 25.68
N GLU A 395 -10.69 3.12 24.72
CA GLU A 395 -10.72 3.48 23.32
C GLU A 395 -12.05 4.13 22.93
N ILE A 396 -13.18 3.63 23.45
CA ILE A 396 -14.51 4.25 23.27
C ILE A 396 -14.52 5.68 23.82
N ASP A 397 -13.98 5.91 25.01
CA ASP A 397 -13.87 7.24 25.60
C ASP A 397 -13.00 8.17 24.76
N ARG A 398 -11.87 7.66 24.22
CA ARG A 398 -11.00 8.40 23.32
C ARG A 398 -11.71 8.83 22.04
N GLN A 399 -12.54 7.95 21.48
CA GLN A 399 -13.32 8.21 20.27
C GLN A 399 -14.41 9.25 20.52
N LYS A 400 -15.16 9.13 21.64
CA LYS A 400 -16.16 10.12 22.05
C LYS A 400 -15.56 11.53 22.17
N ARG A 401 -14.33 11.64 22.69
CA ARG A 401 -13.63 12.94 22.78
C ARG A 401 -13.23 13.52 21.45
N LYS A 402 -12.97 12.67 20.44
CA LYS A 402 -12.71 13.16 19.07
C LYS A 402 -13.97 13.77 18.44
N ASP A 403 -15.13 13.19 18.75
CA ASP A 403 -16.42 13.69 18.26
C ASP A 403 -16.96 14.86 19.11
N ASP A 404 -16.70 14.84 20.42
CA ASP A 404 -17.07 15.91 21.37
C ASP A 404 -15.89 16.22 22.31
N PRO A 405 -15.15 17.32 22.08
CA PRO A 405 -14.04 17.72 22.94
C PRO A 405 -14.41 18.05 24.39
N THR A 406 -15.70 18.28 24.67
CA THR A 406 -16.19 18.57 26.03
C THR A 406 -16.50 17.31 26.84
N PHE A 407 -16.51 16.14 26.19
CA PHE A 407 -16.79 14.86 26.83
C PHE A 407 -15.77 14.51 27.92
N GLN A 408 -16.25 14.32 29.16
CA GLN A 408 -15.45 13.90 30.32
C GLN A 408 -15.72 12.42 30.60
N GLY A 409 -15.02 11.51 29.94
CA GLY A 409 -15.14 10.08 30.16
C GLY A 409 -14.49 9.62 31.49
N ALA A 410 -14.92 8.45 31.99
CA ALA A 410 -14.46 7.87 33.26
C ALA A 410 -12.95 7.55 33.32
N PHE A 411 -12.29 7.39 32.16
CA PHE A 411 -10.88 6.97 32.03
C PHE A 411 -9.90 8.11 31.77
N HIS A 412 -10.34 9.37 31.79
CA HIS A 412 -9.48 10.49 31.48
C HIS A 412 -9.24 11.41 32.68
N LYS A 413 -8.19 11.09 33.41
CA LYS A 413 -7.56 12.11 34.25
C LYS A 413 -6.72 13.00 33.33
N SER A 414 -6.91 14.31 33.41
CA SER A 414 -6.08 15.27 32.70
C SER A 414 -4.61 15.07 33.12
N LYS A 415 -3.65 15.43 32.24
CA LYS A 415 -2.22 15.40 32.62
C LYS A 415 -1.93 16.18 33.92
N ALA A 416 -2.76 17.20 34.22
CA ALA A 416 -2.68 17.98 35.45
C ALA A 416 -3.15 17.21 36.65
N GLU A 417 -4.23 16.41 36.53
CA GLU A 417 -4.75 15.55 37.61
C GLU A 417 -3.80 14.40 37.90
N ILE A 418 -3.25 13.73 36.86
CA ILE A 418 -2.24 12.68 37.04
C ILE A 418 -1.00 13.24 37.75
N LYS A 419 -0.58 14.48 37.43
CA LYS A 419 0.56 15.15 38.05
C LYS A 419 0.27 15.54 39.52
N ARG A 420 -0.99 15.88 39.86
CA ARG A 420 -1.44 16.15 41.22
C ARG A 420 -1.52 14.87 42.07
N GLU A 421 -2.00 13.76 41.54
CA GLU A 421 -2.03 12.47 42.22
C GLU A 421 -0.66 11.90 42.47
N ASN A 422 0.23 11.94 41.48
CA ASN A 422 1.66 11.54 41.63
C ASN A 422 2.41 12.41 42.67
N LYS A 423 2.03 13.69 42.83
CA LYS A 423 2.55 14.56 43.90
C LYS A 423 1.98 14.22 45.28
N ARG A 424 0.72 13.78 45.36
CA ARG A 424 0.10 13.34 46.61
C ARG A 424 0.59 11.97 47.06
N GLY A 425 0.83 11.03 46.14
CA GLY A 425 1.37 9.70 46.43
C GLY A 425 2.86 9.69 46.85
N ARG A 426 3.61 10.77 46.55
CA ARG A 426 5.00 10.94 47.04
C ARG A 426 5.11 11.64 48.40
N LYS A 427 4.02 12.06 49.00
CA LYS A 427 3.96 12.70 50.33
C LYS A 427 3.35 11.81 51.40
N LYS A 428 3.07 10.55 51.10
CA LYS A 428 2.79 9.47 52.04
C LYS A 428 3.94 8.46 51.94
#